data_b9e5e9140a75852a2e62c10a41c1a4be
#
_entry.id   b9e5e9140a75852a2e62c10a41c1a4be
#
_cell.length_a   1.000
_cell.length_b   1.000
_cell.length_c   1.000
_cell.angle_alpha   90.00
_cell.angle_beta   90.00
_cell.angle_gamma   90.00
#
_symmetry.space_group_name_H-M   'P 1'
#
loop_
_entity.id
_entity.type
_entity.pdbx_description
1 polymer ?
#
loop_
_entity_poly.entity_id
_entity_poly.type
_entity_poly.pdbx_seq_one_letter_code
_entity_poly.pdbx_strand_id
1 'polypeptide(L)'
;MEAAKMYVKAAKESGCDAAKFQSYKANTIVSKNSPAYWDTSKEPTPTQHALFLKHDHFNKEDYQELCDYCKEVGIDFMSTPFDYDSADYLDSMVDIYKISSSDLSNTPFIRHIAKVRTKEIYYAAAFR
;
A
#
# COMPACT_ATOMS: atom_id res chain seq x y z
N MET A 1 -12.74 -5.04 6.88
CA MET A 1 -13.29 -3.90 6.13
C MET A 1 -13.76 -2.76 7.07
N GLU A 2 -14.68 -2.98 8.02
CA GLU A 2 -15.26 -1.92 8.87
C GLU A 2 -14.23 -1.01 9.56
N ALA A 3 -13.17 -1.57 10.16
CA ALA A 3 -12.12 -0.77 10.79
C ALA A 3 -11.42 0.16 9.78
N ALA A 4 -11.18 -0.30 8.55
CA ALA A 4 -10.58 0.54 7.50
C ALA A 4 -11.49 1.71 7.11
N LYS A 5 -12.79 1.47 6.98
CA LYS A 5 -13.79 2.53 6.73
C LYS A 5 -13.86 3.54 7.88
N MET A 6 -13.75 3.08 9.12
CA MET A 6 -13.68 3.97 10.28
C MET A 6 -12.45 4.91 10.21
N TYR A 7 -11.29 4.39 9.83
CA TYR A 7 -10.07 5.21 9.64
C TYR A 7 -10.23 6.22 8.50
N VAL A 8 -10.84 5.82 7.37
CA VAL A 8 -11.13 6.75 6.26
C VAL A 8 -12.03 7.90 6.74
N LYS A 9 -13.10 7.57 7.46
CA LYS A 9 -14.01 8.58 8.02
C LYS A 9 -13.30 9.51 8.99
N ALA A 10 -12.51 8.97 9.92
CA ALA A 10 -11.74 9.76 10.89
C ALA A 10 -10.72 10.68 10.19
N ALA A 11 -10.06 10.22 9.13
CA ALA A 11 -9.16 11.03 8.32
C ALA A 11 -9.90 12.22 7.69
N LYS A 12 -11.08 11.97 7.09
CA LYS A 12 -11.91 13.03 6.52
C LYS A 12 -12.36 14.05 7.57
N GLU A 13 -12.85 13.60 8.71
CA GLU A 13 -13.28 14.46 9.81
C GLU A 13 -12.14 15.28 10.42
N SER A 14 -10.89 14.77 10.30
CA SER A 14 -9.67 15.47 10.72
C SER A 14 -9.13 16.47 9.69
N GLY A 15 -9.79 16.62 8.53
CA GLY A 15 -9.39 17.55 7.47
C GLY A 15 -8.28 17.05 6.56
N CYS A 16 -8.04 15.73 6.48
CA CYS A 16 -7.11 15.17 5.51
C CYS A 16 -7.68 15.20 4.09
N ASP A 17 -6.82 15.44 3.11
CA ASP A 17 -7.17 15.42 1.69
C ASP A 17 -7.26 13.98 1.13
N ALA A 18 -6.45 13.06 1.66
CA ALA A 18 -6.39 11.68 1.19
C ALA A 18 -6.25 10.66 2.32
N ALA A 19 -6.84 9.48 2.13
CA ALA A 19 -6.61 8.28 2.94
C ALA A 19 -5.69 7.32 2.18
N LYS A 20 -4.51 6.99 2.77
CA LYS A 20 -3.49 6.19 2.10
C LYS A 20 -3.33 4.81 2.73
N PHE A 21 -3.39 3.79 1.87
CA PHE A 21 -3.17 2.39 2.19
C PHE A 21 -1.85 1.86 1.64
N GLN A 22 -1.59 0.58 1.86
CA GLN A 22 -0.49 -0.19 1.30
C GLN A 22 -1.05 -1.47 0.69
N SER A 23 -0.71 -1.74 -0.56
CA SER A 23 -1.24 -2.89 -1.30
C SER A 23 -0.11 -3.85 -1.65
N TYR A 24 -0.22 -5.08 -1.17
CA TYR A 24 0.76 -6.13 -1.39
C TYR A 24 0.19 -7.51 -1.13
N LYS A 25 0.91 -8.54 -1.58
CA LYS A 25 0.80 -9.91 -1.11
C LYS A 25 2.10 -10.34 -0.44
N ALA A 26 2.04 -10.88 0.77
CA ALA A 26 3.23 -11.25 1.54
C ALA A 26 4.16 -12.21 0.77
N ASN A 27 3.59 -13.09 -0.04
CA ASN A 27 4.35 -14.05 -0.86
C ASN A 27 5.12 -13.41 -2.02
N THR A 28 4.77 -12.20 -2.45
CA THR A 28 5.40 -11.51 -3.60
C THR A 28 6.49 -10.53 -3.18
N ILE A 29 6.43 -10.00 -1.95
CA ILE A 29 7.28 -8.89 -1.52
C ILE A 29 8.45 -9.29 -0.62
N VAL A 30 8.43 -10.50 -0.03
CA VAL A 30 9.47 -10.92 0.91
C VAL A 30 9.70 -12.43 0.89
N SER A 31 10.97 -12.85 1.03
CA SER A 31 11.33 -14.25 1.17
C SER A 31 10.78 -14.83 2.48
N LYS A 32 10.30 -16.09 2.43
CA LYS A 32 9.78 -16.81 3.61
C LYS A 32 10.77 -16.90 4.77
N ASN A 33 12.07 -16.89 4.45
CA ASN A 33 13.15 -17.04 5.42
C ASN A 33 13.79 -15.70 5.83
N SER A 34 13.27 -14.56 5.39
CA SER A 34 13.79 -13.25 5.78
C SER A 34 13.65 -13.03 7.28
N PRO A 35 14.76 -12.85 8.04
CA PRO A 35 14.70 -12.71 9.48
C PRO A 35 14.02 -11.40 9.89
N ALA A 36 13.48 -11.35 11.11
CA ALA A 36 13.01 -10.12 11.72
C ALA A 36 14.17 -9.11 11.82
N TYR A 37 13.89 -7.82 11.52
CA TYR A 37 14.82 -6.70 11.75
C TYR A 37 14.40 -5.82 12.94
N TRP A 38 13.35 -6.24 13.64
CA TRP A 38 12.83 -5.59 14.84
C TRP A 38 13.18 -6.37 16.10
N ASP A 39 12.93 -5.78 17.25
CA ASP A 39 13.07 -6.41 18.57
C ASP A 39 11.94 -7.44 18.79
N THR A 40 12.29 -8.71 18.73
CA THR A 40 11.34 -9.82 18.86
C THR A 40 10.76 -9.98 20.28
N SER A 41 11.30 -9.28 21.27
CA SER A 41 10.68 -9.20 22.60
C SER A 41 9.41 -8.34 22.61
N LYS A 42 9.30 -7.38 21.66
CA LYS A 42 8.16 -6.47 21.51
C LYS A 42 7.17 -6.94 20.44
N GLU A 43 7.67 -7.46 19.34
CA GLU A 43 6.88 -8.09 18.28
C GLU A 43 7.43 -9.51 18.05
N PRO A 44 6.78 -10.56 18.60
CA PRO A 44 7.34 -11.92 18.65
C PRO A 44 7.36 -12.66 17.31
N THR A 45 6.90 -12.03 16.22
CA THR A 45 6.90 -12.64 14.89
C THR A 45 8.34 -12.88 14.40
N PRO A 46 8.75 -14.13 14.07
CA PRO A 46 10.15 -14.46 13.85
C PRO A 46 10.70 -14.06 12.48
N THR A 47 9.83 -13.83 11.50
CA THR A 47 10.25 -13.49 10.13
C THR A 47 9.44 -12.34 9.57
N GLN A 48 10.04 -11.62 8.61
CA GLN A 48 9.36 -10.55 7.89
C GLN A 48 8.12 -11.07 7.15
N HIS A 49 8.25 -12.24 6.50
CA HIS A 49 7.12 -12.86 5.81
C HIS A 49 5.94 -13.13 6.74
N ALA A 50 6.19 -13.69 7.93
CA ALA A 50 5.12 -13.96 8.90
C ALA A 50 4.46 -12.66 9.39
N LEU A 51 5.23 -11.57 9.54
CA LEU A 51 4.68 -10.26 9.91
C LEU A 51 3.80 -9.69 8.80
N PHE A 52 4.28 -9.68 7.56
CA PHE A 52 3.49 -9.19 6.43
C PHE A 52 2.22 -10.02 6.22
N LEU A 53 2.31 -11.35 6.40
CA LEU A 53 1.15 -12.23 6.29
C LEU A 53 0.06 -11.94 7.34
N LYS A 54 0.44 -11.50 8.54
CA LYS A 54 -0.51 -11.04 9.57
C LYS A 54 -1.39 -9.88 9.09
N HIS A 55 -0.90 -9.06 8.18
CA HIS A 55 -1.55 -7.83 7.70
C HIS A 55 -2.02 -7.91 6.23
N ASP A 56 -1.78 -9.04 5.56
CA ASP A 56 -2.21 -9.31 4.19
C ASP A 56 -3.67 -9.82 4.18
N HIS A 57 -4.61 -8.93 4.49
CA HIS A 57 -6.02 -9.28 4.61
C HIS A 57 -6.86 -8.83 3.42
N PHE A 58 -6.37 -7.85 2.64
CA PHE A 58 -7.14 -7.24 1.57
C PHE A 58 -6.76 -7.81 0.21
N ASN A 59 -7.78 -8.04 -0.62
CA ASN A 59 -7.63 -8.38 -2.02
C ASN A 59 -8.03 -7.16 -2.90
N LYS A 60 -8.03 -7.33 -4.21
CA LYS A 60 -8.39 -6.28 -5.17
C LYS A 60 -9.78 -5.71 -4.92
N GLU A 61 -10.75 -6.58 -4.64
CA GLU A 61 -12.15 -6.23 -4.41
C GLU A 61 -12.30 -5.40 -3.13
N ASP A 62 -11.54 -5.73 -2.09
CA ASP A 62 -11.51 -4.97 -0.83
C ASP A 62 -10.96 -3.55 -1.05
N TYR A 63 -9.90 -3.40 -1.85
CA TYR A 63 -9.37 -2.07 -2.20
C TYR A 63 -10.33 -1.28 -3.08
N GLN A 64 -11.08 -1.94 -3.96
CA GLN A 64 -12.13 -1.27 -4.73
C GLN A 64 -13.25 -0.76 -3.82
N GLU A 65 -13.68 -1.57 -2.85
CA GLU A 65 -14.69 -1.15 -1.85
C GLU A 65 -14.21 0.06 -1.03
N LEU A 66 -12.93 0.09 -0.64
CA LEU A 66 -12.35 1.25 0.06
C LEU A 66 -12.25 2.49 -0.82
N CYS A 67 -11.88 2.32 -2.09
CA CYS A 67 -11.85 3.40 -3.07
C CYS A 67 -13.24 4.02 -3.24
N ASP A 68 -14.26 3.20 -3.40
CA ASP A 68 -15.64 3.66 -3.57
C ASP A 68 -16.16 4.34 -2.30
N TYR A 69 -15.82 3.81 -1.13
CA TYR A 69 -16.14 4.45 0.15
C TYR A 69 -15.43 5.80 0.34
N CYS A 70 -14.17 5.92 -0.08
CA CYS A 70 -13.47 7.20 -0.07
C CYS A 70 -14.18 8.25 -0.93
N LYS A 71 -14.65 7.86 -2.12
CA LYS A 71 -15.47 8.75 -2.99
C LYS A 71 -16.79 9.16 -2.32
N GLU A 72 -17.46 8.22 -1.66
CA GLU A 72 -18.71 8.48 -0.94
C GLU A 72 -18.53 9.53 0.16
N VAL A 73 -17.47 9.44 0.96
CA VAL A 73 -17.20 10.39 2.05
C VAL A 73 -16.45 11.65 1.61
N GLY A 74 -16.05 11.72 0.34
CA GLY A 74 -15.40 12.89 -0.26
C GLY A 74 -13.96 13.11 0.18
N ILE A 75 -13.16 12.02 0.24
CA ILE A 75 -11.71 12.02 0.49
C ILE A 75 -11.01 11.23 -0.62
N ASP A 76 -9.79 11.63 -1.01
CA ASP A 76 -9.06 10.90 -2.04
C ASP A 76 -8.57 9.54 -1.54
N PHE A 77 -8.71 8.52 -2.40
CA PHE A 77 -8.12 7.21 -2.15
C PHE A 77 -6.70 7.15 -2.70
N MET A 78 -5.75 6.74 -1.87
CA MET A 78 -4.37 6.48 -2.27
C MET A 78 -3.90 5.12 -1.79
N SER A 79 -3.02 4.48 -2.53
CA SER A 79 -2.30 3.31 -2.05
C SER A 79 -0.87 3.26 -2.59
N THR A 80 0.02 2.65 -1.80
CA THR A 80 1.39 2.33 -2.22
C THR A 80 1.41 0.88 -2.65
N PRO A 81 1.60 0.56 -3.95
CA PRO A 81 1.84 -0.81 -4.38
C PRO A 81 3.25 -1.25 -4.00
N PHE A 82 3.41 -2.54 -3.67
CA PHE A 82 4.68 -3.17 -3.41
C PHE A 82 4.96 -4.37 -4.33
N ASP A 83 4.03 -4.72 -5.21
CA ASP A 83 4.18 -5.77 -6.22
C ASP A 83 3.49 -5.37 -7.54
N TYR A 84 3.79 -6.13 -8.59
CA TYR A 84 3.30 -5.84 -9.94
C TYR A 84 1.78 -5.92 -10.05
N ASP A 85 1.17 -6.96 -9.46
CA ASP A 85 -0.27 -7.16 -9.50
C ASP A 85 -1.00 -6.01 -8.79
N SER A 86 -0.47 -5.58 -7.64
CA SER A 86 -1.00 -4.41 -6.92
C SER A 86 -0.88 -3.13 -7.73
N ALA A 87 0.25 -2.92 -8.42
CA ALA A 87 0.43 -1.77 -9.29
C ALA A 87 -0.60 -1.78 -10.43
N ASP A 88 -0.85 -2.92 -11.04
CA ASP A 88 -1.76 -3.05 -12.18
C ASP A 88 -3.22 -2.77 -11.81
N TYR A 89 -3.73 -3.38 -10.72
CA TYR A 89 -5.13 -3.14 -10.38
C TYR A 89 -5.39 -1.76 -9.76
N LEU A 90 -4.40 -1.17 -9.09
CA LEU A 90 -4.56 0.17 -8.53
C LEU A 90 -4.68 1.27 -9.59
N ASP A 91 -4.23 1.04 -10.83
CA ASP A 91 -4.28 2.07 -11.88
C ASP A 91 -5.69 2.62 -12.13
N SER A 92 -6.71 1.78 -11.99
CA SER A 92 -8.11 2.19 -12.11
C SER A 92 -8.68 2.88 -10.88
N MET A 93 -8.02 2.81 -9.73
CA MET A 93 -8.53 3.23 -8.42
C MET A 93 -7.90 4.53 -7.91
N VAL A 94 -6.65 4.80 -8.27
CA VAL A 94 -5.89 5.94 -7.75
C VAL A 94 -5.66 7.01 -8.81
N ASP A 95 -5.72 8.27 -8.44
CA ASP A 95 -5.31 9.38 -9.29
C ASP A 95 -3.81 9.65 -9.20
N ILE A 96 -3.22 9.30 -8.07
CA ILE A 96 -1.81 9.52 -7.76
C ILE A 96 -1.21 8.23 -7.23
N TYR A 97 -0.06 7.80 -7.80
CA TYR A 97 0.72 6.70 -7.24
C TYR A 97 1.75 7.19 -6.23
N LYS A 98 1.80 6.54 -5.11
CA LYS A 98 2.90 6.71 -4.17
C LYS A 98 3.89 5.55 -4.33
N ILE A 99 5.13 5.84 -4.68
CA ILE A 99 6.23 4.87 -4.69
C ILE A 99 6.89 4.83 -3.32
N SER A 100 7.10 3.64 -2.77
CA SER A 100 7.79 3.47 -1.50
C SER A 100 9.26 3.88 -1.61
N SER A 101 9.82 4.44 -0.54
CA SER A 101 11.26 4.71 -0.44
C SER A 101 12.11 3.43 -0.57
N SER A 102 11.58 2.28 -0.18
CA SER A 102 12.24 0.97 -0.37
C SER A 102 12.42 0.59 -1.83
N ASP A 103 11.57 1.11 -2.72
CA ASP A 103 11.58 0.80 -4.16
C ASP A 103 12.30 1.84 -5.01
N LEU A 104 12.91 2.86 -4.43
CA LEU A 104 13.63 3.90 -5.20
C LEU A 104 14.74 3.34 -6.10
N SER A 105 15.39 2.26 -5.69
CA SER A 105 16.40 1.56 -6.48
C SER A 105 15.84 0.39 -7.30
N ASN A 106 14.57 0.05 -7.14
CA ASN A 106 13.89 -1.03 -7.87
C ASN A 106 13.46 -0.55 -9.27
N THR A 107 14.45 -0.25 -10.10
CA THR A 107 14.24 0.30 -11.45
C THR A 107 13.27 -0.53 -12.31
N PRO A 108 13.29 -1.88 -12.30
CA PRO A 108 12.32 -2.66 -13.05
C PRO A 108 10.87 -2.38 -12.64
N PHE A 109 10.59 -2.31 -11.34
CA PHE A 109 9.26 -2.03 -10.81
C PHE A 109 8.80 -0.60 -11.13
N ILE A 110 9.69 0.39 -10.97
CA ILE A 110 9.40 1.78 -11.35
C ILE A 110 9.07 1.90 -12.84
N ARG A 111 9.84 1.23 -13.71
CA ARG A 111 9.56 1.19 -15.14
C ARG A 111 8.24 0.52 -15.48
N HIS A 112 7.84 -0.50 -14.75
CA HIS A 112 6.53 -1.13 -14.90
C HIS A 112 5.42 -0.13 -14.59
N ILE A 113 5.45 0.50 -13.42
CA ILE A 113 4.49 1.53 -13.04
C ILE A 113 4.43 2.65 -14.09
N ALA A 114 5.56 3.14 -14.56
CA ALA A 114 5.61 4.20 -15.56
C ALA A 114 5.02 3.79 -16.93
N LYS A 115 5.00 2.49 -17.27
CA LYS A 115 4.42 1.99 -18.53
C LYS A 115 2.91 1.83 -18.45
N VAL A 116 2.37 1.38 -17.32
CA VAL A 116 0.92 1.16 -17.16
C VAL A 116 0.16 2.46 -16.92
N ARG A 117 0.87 3.60 -16.79
CA ARG A 117 0.25 4.83 -16.32
C ARG A 117 0.20 5.99 -17.27
N THR A 118 -0.93 6.70 -17.15
CA THR A 118 -1.16 8.05 -17.69
C THR A 118 -1.24 9.14 -16.61
N LYS A 119 -1.00 8.82 -15.33
CA LYS A 119 -1.26 9.71 -14.18
C LYS A 119 0.00 10.10 -13.42
N GLU A 120 -0.09 11.03 -12.47
CA GLU A 120 1.05 11.55 -11.70
C GLU A 120 1.64 10.49 -10.74
N ILE A 121 2.96 10.57 -10.51
CA ILE A 121 3.69 9.68 -9.62
C ILE A 121 4.38 10.49 -8.53
N TYR A 122 4.09 10.18 -7.28
CA TYR A 122 4.80 10.73 -6.12
C TYR A 122 5.82 9.73 -5.56
N TYR A 123 7.06 10.18 -5.41
CA TYR A 123 8.11 9.45 -4.74
C TYR A 123 8.23 9.90 -3.30
N ALA A 124 8.17 8.97 -2.35
CA ALA A 124 8.57 9.25 -0.98
C ALA A 124 10.03 8.78 -0.79
N ALA A 125 10.97 9.71 -0.83
CA ALA A 125 12.36 9.44 -0.51
C ALA A 125 12.58 9.59 0.99
N ALA A 126 13.09 8.53 1.65
CA ALA A 126 13.73 8.63 2.95
C ALA A 126 15.24 8.52 2.70
N PHE A 127 15.98 9.58 2.92
CA PHE A 127 17.44 9.53 2.96
C PHE A 127 17.83 9.00 4.37
N ARG A 128 18.61 7.93 4.39
CA ARG A 128 19.33 7.47 5.58
C ARG A 128 20.71 8.07 5.61
#